data_eea644c42cb88b052de8429e461606d5
#
_entry.id   eea644c42cb88b052de8429e461606d5
#
_cell.length_a   1.000
_cell.length_b   1.000
_cell.length_c   1.000
_cell.angle_alpha   90.00
_cell.angle_beta   90.00
_cell.angle_gamma   90.00
#
_symmetry.space_group_name_H-M   'P 1'
#
loop_
_entity.id
_entity.type
_entity.pdbx_description
1 polymer ?
#
loop_
_entity_poly.entity_id
_entity_poly.type
_entity_poly.pdbx_seq_one_letter_code
_entity_poly.pdbx_strand_id
1 'polypeptide(L)'
;IYMAGHFSQKGLPVPRVLAQAADQSAYLQDDLGDTSLFQFIQKGRESGCFSPEEKVMLKQTIRLLPSIQFKGSQDMDFSYCYPLAEFNRRSILWDLNYFKYCFLKTTGLEFQENLLEDDFEHLADALLQIQPQVFMYRDFQSRNVMLREGKPYFIDFQGGRKGPFYYDVASFLWQAKANYPDSLRQELIDEYLDALQPYHAIGKEQFLATLRHFVLFRTLQVLGAYGFRGYFEKKAHFIQSVPYAIENLRQLLETDFPEYPYLCLVLRKLTELPQFASVRNRRKLTVRVMSFSYKKGIPEDPSGNGGGYVFDCRAVHNPGKYEQYKQLTGRDKPVIDFLEQDGEILRFLEHVDALVDAHVQRFLERGFTNLSICFGCTGGQHRSVYSAEHVAHHLNEKFGVRIQLIHREQHIEQTLEAR
;
A
#
# COMPACT_ATOMS: atom_id res chain seq x y z
N ILE A 1 13.39 -24.10 14.62
CA ILE A 1 14.40 -24.23 15.70
C ILE A 1 15.81 -24.25 15.10
N TYR A 2 16.12 -25.17 14.15
CA TYR A 2 17.45 -25.27 13.52
C TYR A 2 17.99 -23.92 13.02
N MET A 3 17.25 -23.21 12.17
CA MET A 3 17.66 -21.91 11.62
C MET A 3 17.88 -20.86 12.71
N ALA A 4 16.99 -20.78 13.72
CA ALA A 4 17.15 -19.85 14.84
C ALA A 4 18.42 -20.10 15.63
N GLY A 5 18.72 -21.37 15.92
CA GLY A 5 19.97 -21.79 16.57
C GLY A 5 21.20 -21.45 15.73
N HIS A 6 21.18 -21.79 14.45
CA HIS A 6 22.26 -21.52 13.51
C HIS A 6 22.58 -20.02 13.39
N PHE A 7 21.55 -19.18 13.20
CA PHE A 7 21.71 -17.74 13.06
C PHE A 7 22.15 -17.09 14.39
N SER A 8 21.58 -17.52 15.51
CA SER A 8 21.95 -17.02 16.84
C SER A 8 23.40 -17.34 17.19
N GLN A 9 23.91 -18.55 16.89
CA GLN A 9 25.30 -18.93 17.09
C GLN A 9 26.27 -18.06 16.27
N LYS A 10 25.84 -17.57 15.11
CA LYS A 10 26.60 -16.65 14.28
C LYS A 10 26.47 -15.18 14.72
N GLY A 11 25.73 -14.90 15.81
CA GLY A 11 25.50 -13.55 16.32
C GLY A 11 24.61 -12.69 15.41
N LEU A 12 23.75 -13.32 14.61
CA LEU A 12 22.76 -12.61 13.80
C LEU A 12 21.56 -12.20 14.66
N PRO A 13 20.89 -11.07 14.36
CA PRO A 13 19.83 -10.52 15.21
C PRO A 13 18.49 -11.27 15.00
N VAL A 14 18.42 -12.45 15.57
CA VAL A 14 17.23 -13.31 15.61
C VAL A 14 16.92 -13.71 17.05
N PRO A 15 15.66 -14.07 17.41
CA PRO A 15 15.34 -14.55 18.73
C PRO A 15 16.06 -15.87 19.02
N ARG A 16 16.68 -16.00 20.19
CA ARG A 16 17.33 -17.23 20.62
C ARG A 16 16.26 -18.21 21.10
N VAL A 17 16.41 -19.47 20.75
CA VAL A 17 15.64 -20.56 21.36
C VAL A 17 16.25 -20.87 22.73
N LEU A 18 15.49 -20.66 23.79
CA LEU A 18 15.92 -20.81 25.19
C LEU A 18 15.71 -22.24 25.72
N ALA A 19 14.61 -22.86 25.30
CA ALA A 19 14.28 -24.23 25.67
C ALA A 19 13.34 -24.85 24.63
N GLN A 20 13.35 -26.18 24.57
CA GLN A 20 12.46 -26.95 23.69
C GLN A 20 11.87 -28.12 24.50
N ALA A 21 10.58 -28.40 24.32
CA ALA A 21 9.93 -29.58 24.91
C ALA A 21 10.53 -30.85 24.31
N ALA A 22 10.63 -31.91 25.15
CA ALA A 22 11.23 -33.19 24.74
C ALA A 22 10.50 -33.84 23.54
N ASP A 23 9.19 -33.63 23.44
CA ASP A 23 8.33 -34.10 22.33
C ASP A 23 8.32 -33.15 21.13
N GLN A 24 9.10 -32.07 21.17
CA GLN A 24 9.18 -31.01 20.15
C GLN A 24 7.86 -30.26 19.86
N SER A 25 6.85 -30.39 20.71
CA SER A 25 5.54 -29.75 20.55
C SER A 25 5.56 -28.25 20.84
N ALA A 26 6.55 -27.76 21.62
CA ALA A 26 6.67 -26.38 22.02
C ALA A 26 8.14 -25.97 22.20
N TYR A 27 8.40 -24.67 22.11
CA TYR A 27 9.69 -24.07 22.44
C TYR A 27 9.50 -22.68 23.06
N LEU A 28 10.48 -22.27 23.84
CA LEU A 28 10.61 -20.93 24.38
C LEU A 28 11.67 -20.16 23.61
N GLN A 29 11.42 -18.90 23.31
CA GLN A 29 12.37 -18.02 22.66
C GLN A 29 12.42 -16.65 23.33
N ASP A 30 13.42 -15.83 23.00
CA ASP A 30 13.50 -14.45 23.45
C ASP A 30 12.21 -13.69 23.07
N ASP A 31 11.69 -12.91 24.02
CA ASP A 31 10.62 -11.97 23.79
C ASP A 31 11.19 -10.69 23.12
N LEU A 32 10.71 -10.37 21.95
CA LEU A 32 11.12 -9.19 21.18
C LEU A 32 10.16 -7.99 21.33
N GLY A 33 9.13 -8.12 22.19
CA GLY A 33 8.07 -7.13 22.35
C GLY A 33 7.08 -7.12 21.19
N ASP A 34 6.24 -6.08 21.13
CA ASP A 34 5.07 -6.03 20.24
C ASP A 34 5.25 -5.04 19.05
N THR A 35 6.36 -4.31 18.99
CA THR A 35 6.57 -3.29 17.98
C THR A 35 7.32 -3.84 16.77
N SER A 36 6.62 -3.98 15.64
CA SER A 36 7.26 -4.27 14.36
C SER A 36 7.76 -3.00 13.66
N LEU A 37 8.74 -3.14 12.78
CA LEU A 37 9.18 -2.06 11.89
C LEU A 37 8.00 -1.50 11.07
N PHE A 38 7.06 -2.36 10.64
CA PHE A 38 5.89 -1.95 9.89
C PHE A 38 4.98 -0.99 10.66
N GLN A 39 4.80 -1.20 11.97
CA GLN A 39 4.08 -0.29 12.86
C GLN A 39 4.89 0.98 13.13
N PHE A 40 6.20 0.85 13.37
CA PHE A 40 7.07 1.97 13.65
C PHE A 40 7.06 3.01 12.52
N ILE A 41 7.08 2.57 11.26
CA ILE A 41 7.06 3.46 10.07
C ILE A 41 5.63 3.78 9.57
N GLN A 42 4.62 3.67 10.43
CA GLN A 42 3.22 3.85 10.01
C GLN A 42 2.97 5.24 9.41
N LYS A 43 3.46 6.29 10.05
CA LYS A 43 3.25 7.69 9.59
C LYS A 43 3.87 7.92 8.22
N GLY A 44 5.10 7.44 8.01
CA GLY A 44 5.78 7.54 6.72
C GLY A 44 5.06 6.77 5.61
N ARG A 45 4.55 5.56 5.90
CA ARG A 45 3.79 4.76 4.94
C ARG A 45 2.46 5.40 4.52
N GLU A 46 1.76 6.01 5.45
CA GLU A 46 0.46 6.66 5.21
C GLU A 46 0.62 7.98 4.44
N SER A 47 1.62 8.78 4.79
CA SER A 47 1.87 10.09 4.17
C SER A 47 2.74 10.04 2.91
N GLY A 48 3.54 8.98 2.72
CA GLY A 48 4.64 8.93 1.74
C GLY A 48 5.87 9.77 2.14
N CYS A 49 5.87 10.38 3.34
CA CYS A 49 6.94 11.21 3.87
C CYS A 49 7.50 10.59 5.16
N PHE A 50 8.69 10.00 5.08
CA PHE A 50 9.31 9.29 6.20
C PHE A 50 10.14 10.26 7.05
N SER A 51 9.97 10.19 8.38
CA SER A 51 10.76 10.97 9.32
C SER A 51 12.23 10.53 9.33
N PRO A 52 13.15 11.38 9.85
CA PRO A 52 14.56 11.00 10.01
C PRO A 52 14.74 9.70 10.83
N GLU A 53 13.96 9.50 11.89
CA GLU A 53 14.01 8.33 12.76
C GLU A 53 13.53 7.07 12.02
N GLU A 54 12.45 7.17 11.25
CA GLU A 54 11.95 6.09 10.40
C GLU A 54 12.99 5.70 9.35
N LYS A 55 13.62 6.68 8.69
CA LYS A 55 14.69 6.45 7.71
C LYS A 55 15.91 5.77 8.33
N VAL A 56 16.35 6.22 9.52
CA VAL A 56 17.47 5.60 10.25
C VAL A 56 17.19 4.13 10.53
N MET A 57 15.99 3.79 11.01
CA MET A 57 15.61 2.42 11.31
C MET A 57 15.53 1.55 10.06
N LEU A 58 15.00 2.07 8.95
CA LEU A 58 14.98 1.38 7.66
C LEU A 58 16.39 1.11 7.14
N LYS A 59 17.30 2.09 7.25
CA LYS A 59 18.73 1.95 6.87
C LYS A 59 19.43 0.90 7.73
N GLN A 60 19.24 0.95 9.05
CA GLN A 60 19.80 -0.08 9.95
C GLN A 60 19.29 -1.48 9.59
N THR A 61 18.02 -1.61 9.26
CA THR A 61 17.42 -2.90 8.89
C THR A 61 18.03 -3.46 7.62
N ILE A 62 18.10 -2.65 6.55
CA ILE A 62 18.59 -3.15 5.25
C ILE A 62 20.09 -3.44 5.28
N ARG A 63 20.88 -2.71 6.09
CA ARG A 63 22.32 -2.96 6.28
C ARG A 63 22.63 -4.31 6.92
N LEU A 64 21.69 -4.88 7.69
CA LEU A 64 21.85 -6.19 8.31
C LEU A 64 21.56 -7.34 7.34
N LEU A 65 20.84 -7.10 6.25
CA LEU A 65 20.43 -8.14 5.33
C LEU A 65 21.59 -8.92 4.70
N PRO A 66 22.69 -8.29 4.21
CA PRO A 66 23.83 -9.05 3.67
C PRO A 66 24.44 -10.01 4.69
N SER A 67 24.51 -9.65 5.97
CA SER A 67 25.03 -10.53 7.00
C SER A 67 24.16 -11.78 7.20
N ILE A 68 22.86 -11.64 7.14
CA ILE A 68 21.92 -12.78 7.22
C ILE A 68 22.06 -13.67 6.00
N GLN A 69 22.15 -13.07 4.81
CA GLN A 69 22.27 -13.78 3.55
C GLN A 69 23.60 -14.55 3.44
N PHE A 70 24.71 -13.88 3.64
CA PHE A 70 26.04 -14.43 3.39
C PHE A 70 26.61 -15.16 4.62
N LYS A 71 26.69 -14.48 5.77
CA LYS A 71 27.18 -15.10 7.00
C LYS A 71 26.22 -16.20 7.49
N GLY A 72 24.92 -15.96 7.33
CA GLY A 72 23.87 -16.93 7.68
C GLY A 72 23.95 -18.21 6.85
N SER A 73 24.38 -18.15 5.57
CA SER A 73 24.49 -19.33 4.73
C SER A 73 25.76 -20.15 4.93
N GLN A 74 26.78 -19.60 5.63
CA GLN A 74 27.99 -20.37 5.92
C GLN A 74 27.67 -21.58 6.80
N ASP A 75 28.10 -22.75 6.40
CA ASP A 75 27.89 -24.03 7.10
C ASP A 75 26.41 -24.36 7.41
N MET A 76 25.48 -23.75 6.69
CA MET A 76 24.06 -24.01 6.83
C MET A 76 23.65 -25.28 6.10
N ASP A 77 23.00 -26.20 6.80
CA ASP A 77 22.36 -27.36 6.19
C ASP A 77 20.99 -26.96 5.62
N PHE A 78 20.94 -26.73 4.32
CA PHE A 78 19.71 -26.34 3.61
C PHE A 78 18.68 -27.47 3.49
N SER A 79 18.99 -28.70 3.91
CA SER A 79 18.01 -29.80 3.95
C SER A 79 16.90 -29.55 4.98
N TYR A 80 17.15 -28.68 5.97
CA TYR A 80 16.14 -28.22 6.95
C TYR A 80 15.17 -27.16 6.37
N CYS A 81 15.39 -26.68 5.14
CA CYS A 81 14.48 -25.70 4.52
C CYS A 81 13.22 -26.40 3.98
N TYR A 82 12.05 -25.82 4.26
CA TYR A 82 10.76 -26.36 3.85
C TYR A 82 9.97 -25.32 3.02
N PRO A 83 9.21 -25.71 1.99
CA PRO A 83 9.06 -27.05 1.42
C PRO A 83 10.19 -27.47 0.46
N LEU A 84 11.11 -26.58 0.12
CA LEU A 84 12.23 -26.80 -0.80
C LEU A 84 13.51 -26.26 -0.21
N ALA A 85 14.62 -26.97 -0.44
CA ALA A 85 15.95 -26.57 0.02
C ALA A 85 16.52 -25.38 -0.75
N GLU A 86 16.06 -25.16 -1.98
CA GLU A 86 16.62 -24.15 -2.89
C GLU A 86 15.55 -23.47 -3.76
N PHE A 87 15.88 -22.29 -4.24
CA PHE A 87 15.16 -21.55 -5.25
C PHE A 87 15.50 -22.15 -6.63
N ASN A 88 14.56 -22.86 -7.21
CA ASN A 88 14.75 -23.60 -8.45
C ASN A 88 13.63 -23.32 -9.45
N ARG A 89 13.76 -23.82 -10.68
CA ARG A 89 12.80 -23.63 -11.77
C ARG A 89 11.37 -23.99 -11.35
N ARG A 90 11.21 -25.14 -10.65
CA ARG A 90 9.88 -25.56 -10.18
C ARG A 90 9.24 -24.52 -9.26
N SER A 91 10.00 -23.96 -8.31
CA SER A 91 9.46 -22.95 -7.39
C SER A 91 9.13 -21.62 -8.09
N ILE A 92 9.94 -21.23 -9.09
CA ILE A 92 9.70 -20.02 -9.89
C ILE A 92 8.41 -20.18 -10.69
N LEU A 93 8.30 -21.29 -11.45
CA LEU A 93 7.12 -21.53 -12.26
C LEU A 93 5.85 -21.73 -11.43
N TRP A 94 5.95 -22.27 -10.20
CA TRP A 94 4.82 -22.32 -9.27
C TRP A 94 4.31 -20.92 -8.93
N ASP A 95 5.21 -20.02 -8.57
CA ASP A 95 4.84 -18.65 -8.20
C ASP A 95 4.27 -17.88 -9.42
N LEU A 96 4.83 -18.05 -10.62
CA LEU A 96 4.33 -17.45 -11.85
C LEU A 96 2.97 -18.02 -12.28
N ASN A 97 2.79 -19.35 -12.19
CA ASN A 97 1.49 -19.97 -12.45
C ASN A 97 0.44 -19.60 -11.38
N TYR A 98 0.87 -19.42 -10.12
CA TYR A 98 -0.01 -18.92 -9.07
C TYR A 98 -0.51 -17.51 -9.40
N PHE A 99 0.36 -16.62 -9.91
CA PHE A 99 -0.04 -15.33 -10.46
C PHE A 99 -1.05 -15.51 -11.62
N LYS A 100 -0.71 -16.33 -12.61
CA LYS A 100 -1.55 -16.54 -13.81
C LYS A 100 -2.97 -16.99 -13.43
N TYR A 101 -3.10 -18.02 -12.59
CA TYR A 101 -4.40 -18.62 -12.28
C TYR A 101 -5.17 -17.92 -11.17
N CYS A 102 -4.49 -17.44 -10.12
CA CYS A 102 -5.18 -16.86 -8.98
C CYS A 102 -5.43 -15.35 -9.11
N PHE A 103 -4.69 -14.66 -10.02
CA PHE A 103 -4.84 -13.23 -10.21
C PHE A 103 -5.16 -12.85 -11.65
N LEU A 104 -4.26 -13.13 -12.61
CA LEU A 104 -4.40 -12.64 -13.99
C LEU A 104 -5.70 -13.13 -14.63
N LYS A 105 -6.00 -14.42 -14.60
CA LYS A 105 -7.25 -14.96 -15.17
C LYS A 105 -8.51 -14.42 -14.49
N THR A 106 -8.44 -14.07 -13.20
CA THR A 106 -9.61 -13.51 -12.48
C THR A 106 -9.96 -12.09 -12.91
N THR A 107 -9.07 -11.41 -13.62
CA THR A 107 -9.31 -10.04 -14.11
C THR A 107 -10.16 -10.01 -15.39
N GLY A 108 -10.35 -11.13 -16.06
CA GLY A 108 -11.03 -11.23 -17.36
C GLY A 108 -10.18 -10.76 -18.55
N LEU A 109 -8.88 -10.46 -18.34
CA LEU A 109 -7.96 -10.10 -19.43
C LEU A 109 -7.68 -11.33 -20.30
N GLU A 110 -7.89 -11.21 -21.61
CA GLU A 110 -7.57 -12.26 -22.58
C GLU A 110 -6.08 -12.21 -22.97
N PHE A 111 -5.43 -13.37 -23.02
CA PHE A 111 -4.04 -13.54 -23.42
C PHE A 111 -3.79 -14.94 -23.99
N GLN A 112 -2.70 -15.11 -24.74
CA GLN A 112 -2.25 -16.39 -25.27
C GLN A 112 -1.36 -17.08 -24.24
N GLU A 113 -1.80 -18.22 -23.71
CA GLU A 113 -1.12 -18.92 -22.62
C GLU A 113 0.29 -19.41 -23.03
N ASN A 114 0.43 -19.95 -24.24
CA ASN A 114 1.71 -20.43 -24.73
C ASN A 114 2.79 -19.35 -24.78
N LEU A 115 2.47 -18.16 -25.30
CA LEU A 115 3.42 -17.04 -25.36
C LEU A 115 3.77 -16.50 -23.96
N LEU A 116 2.79 -16.52 -23.05
CA LEU A 116 3.04 -16.12 -21.66
C LEU A 116 3.94 -17.14 -20.94
N GLU A 117 3.74 -18.42 -21.18
CA GLU A 117 4.56 -19.50 -20.61
C GLU A 117 5.98 -19.48 -21.14
N ASP A 118 6.17 -19.19 -22.44
CA ASP A 118 7.51 -19.01 -23.03
C ASP A 118 8.27 -17.89 -22.29
N ASP A 119 7.65 -16.75 -22.05
CA ASP A 119 8.27 -15.65 -21.31
C ASP A 119 8.46 -15.98 -19.81
N PHE A 120 7.63 -16.83 -19.21
CA PHE A 120 7.84 -17.35 -17.85
C PHE A 120 9.09 -18.22 -17.76
N GLU A 121 9.34 -19.05 -18.77
CA GLU A 121 10.56 -19.87 -18.85
C GLU A 121 11.80 -18.98 -19.02
N HIS A 122 11.75 -17.97 -19.89
CA HIS A 122 12.85 -17.01 -20.05
C HIS A 122 13.14 -16.25 -18.75
N LEU A 123 12.10 -15.82 -18.02
CA LEU A 123 12.27 -15.19 -16.72
C LEU A 123 12.88 -16.15 -15.69
N ALA A 124 12.45 -17.42 -15.68
CA ALA A 124 13.02 -18.43 -14.80
C ALA A 124 14.51 -18.67 -15.11
N ASP A 125 14.91 -18.72 -16.39
CA ASP A 125 16.30 -18.84 -16.80
C ASP A 125 17.13 -17.66 -16.29
N ALA A 126 16.67 -16.44 -16.48
CA ALA A 126 17.37 -15.23 -16.04
C ALA A 126 17.59 -15.22 -14.52
N LEU A 127 16.58 -15.60 -13.73
CA LEU A 127 16.67 -15.63 -12.27
C LEU A 127 17.61 -16.73 -11.75
N LEU A 128 17.71 -17.87 -12.44
CA LEU A 128 18.53 -19.01 -12.03
C LEU A 128 20.02 -18.84 -12.36
N GLN A 129 20.38 -17.97 -13.30
CA GLN A 129 21.78 -17.71 -13.67
C GLN A 129 22.54 -16.91 -12.60
N ILE A 130 21.87 -16.34 -11.63
CA ILE A 130 22.47 -15.43 -10.65
C ILE A 130 23.30 -16.19 -9.61
N GLN A 131 24.52 -15.70 -9.40
CA GLN A 131 25.47 -16.20 -8.41
C GLN A 131 26.03 -15.04 -7.56
N PRO A 132 26.45 -15.24 -6.32
CA PRO A 132 26.36 -16.50 -5.56
C PRO A 132 24.96 -16.81 -5.04
N GLN A 133 24.70 -18.09 -4.77
CA GLN A 133 23.51 -18.54 -4.05
C GLN A 133 23.81 -18.52 -2.56
N VAL A 134 22.96 -17.83 -1.80
CA VAL A 134 23.12 -17.59 -0.35
C VAL A 134 21.83 -17.99 0.40
N PHE A 135 21.73 -17.68 1.68
CA PHE A 135 20.43 -17.80 2.35
C PHE A 135 19.46 -16.72 1.84
N MET A 136 18.44 -17.13 1.13
CA MET A 136 17.33 -16.29 0.69
C MET A 136 16.21 -16.38 1.75
N TYR A 137 15.95 -15.27 2.43
CA TYR A 137 14.98 -15.18 3.53
C TYR A 137 13.55 -15.41 3.03
N ARG A 138 13.23 -14.95 1.82
CA ARG A 138 11.96 -15.01 1.11
C ARG A 138 10.90 -14.03 1.61
N ASP A 139 10.61 -14.01 2.89
CA ASP A 139 9.61 -13.11 3.47
C ASP A 139 10.25 -11.96 4.27
N PHE A 140 11.38 -11.42 3.76
CA PHE A 140 12.03 -10.25 4.31
C PHE A 140 11.17 -9.00 4.08
N GLN A 141 10.35 -8.67 5.06
CA GLN A 141 9.38 -7.57 5.03
C GLN A 141 9.35 -6.86 6.37
N SER A 142 8.94 -5.59 6.37
CA SER A 142 8.93 -4.76 7.60
C SER A 142 8.05 -5.33 8.74
N ARG A 143 7.03 -6.13 8.43
CA ARG A 143 6.21 -6.81 9.45
C ARG A 143 6.95 -7.97 10.15
N ASN A 144 7.99 -8.50 9.51
CA ASN A 144 8.81 -9.61 10.02
C ASN A 144 10.13 -9.09 10.64
N VAL A 145 10.18 -7.79 10.92
CA VAL A 145 11.27 -7.14 11.65
C VAL A 145 10.70 -6.55 12.94
N MET A 146 11.13 -7.09 14.07
CA MET A 146 10.76 -6.61 15.41
C MET A 146 11.78 -5.60 15.90
N LEU A 147 11.33 -4.59 16.64
CA LEU A 147 12.20 -3.56 17.21
C LEU A 147 12.30 -3.74 18.72
N ARG A 148 13.50 -4.09 19.19
CA ARG A 148 13.79 -4.22 20.61
C ARG A 148 14.95 -3.28 20.97
N GLU A 149 14.74 -2.41 21.96
CA GLU A 149 15.77 -1.46 22.42
C GLU A 149 16.39 -0.64 21.28
N GLY A 150 15.57 -0.21 20.31
CA GLY A 150 16.01 0.58 19.14
C GLY A 150 16.82 -0.21 18.11
N LYS A 151 16.79 -1.54 18.13
CA LYS A 151 17.51 -2.42 17.21
C LYS A 151 16.56 -3.37 16.49
N PRO A 152 16.77 -3.65 15.17
CA PRO A 152 15.96 -4.60 14.43
C PRO A 152 16.38 -6.06 14.75
N TYR A 153 15.36 -6.90 14.90
CA TYR A 153 15.45 -8.36 15.04
C TYR A 153 14.56 -9.02 14.00
N PHE A 154 15.00 -10.15 13.45
CA PHE A 154 14.33 -10.81 12.34
C PHE A 154 13.58 -12.05 12.79
N ILE A 155 12.33 -12.19 12.34
CA ILE A 155 11.43 -13.31 12.64
C ILE A 155 10.81 -13.83 11.33
N ASP A 156 10.16 -14.98 11.36
CA ASP A 156 9.44 -15.54 10.19
C ASP A 156 10.37 -15.96 9.02
N PHE A 157 11.57 -16.44 9.35
CA PHE A 157 12.59 -16.87 8.36
C PHE A 157 12.51 -18.36 7.98
N GLN A 158 11.56 -19.11 8.52
CA GLN A 158 11.42 -20.55 8.28
C GLN A 158 11.03 -20.90 6.83
N GLY A 159 10.52 -19.94 6.06
CA GLY A 159 10.28 -20.10 4.62
C GLY A 159 11.54 -19.93 3.75
N GLY A 160 12.67 -19.58 4.40
CA GLY A 160 13.94 -19.34 3.73
C GLY A 160 14.54 -20.61 3.12
N ARG A 161 15.44 -20.41 2.16
CA ARG A 161 16.10 -21.49 1.40
C ARG A 161 17.38 -20.97 0.74
N LYS A 162 18.12 -21.83 0.11
CA LYS A 162 19.24 -21.41 -0.75
C LYS A 162 18.70 -20.67 -1.97
N GLY A 163 19.23 -19.47 -2.27
CA GLY A 163 18.76 -18.69 -3.41
C GLY A 163 19.53 -17.39 -3.61
N PRO A 164 19.13 -16.58 -4.62
CA PRO A 164 19.81 -15.34 -4.97
C PRO A 164 19.50 -14.23 -3.95
N PHE A 165 20.52 -13.45 -3.60
CA PHE A 165 20.43 -12.38 -2.61
C PHE A 165 19.56 -11.18 -3.05
N TYR A 166 19.29 -11.01 -4.32
CA TYR A 166 18.44 -9.95 -4.87
C TYR A 166 16.98 -10.05 -4.44
N TYR A 167 16.48 -11.28 -4.25
CA TYR A 167 15.06 -11.52 -3.94
C TYR A 167 14.59 -10.80 -2.70
N ASP A 168 15.41 -10.83 -1.64
CA ASP A 168 15.04 -10.22 -0.36
C ASP A 168 15.07 -8.69 -0.42
N VAL A 169 15.98 -8.11 -1.22
CA VAL A 169 16.01 -6.68 -1.50
C VAL A 169 14.75 -6.26 -2.23
N ALA A 170 14.35 -7.01 -3.27
CA ALA A 170 13.08 -6.78 -3.98
C ALA A 170 11.88 -6.91 -3.03
N SER A 171 11.87 -7.95 -2.17
CA SER A 171 10.81 -8.20 -1.19
C SER A 171 10.67 -7.06 -0.18
N PHE A 172 11.78 -6.47 0.28
CA PHE A 172 11.76 -5.40 1.27
C PHE A 172 11.41 -4.05 0.65
N LEU A 173 12.00 -3.70 -0.48
CA LEU A 173 11.88 -2.36 -1.05
C LEU A 173 10.59 -2.14 -1.87
N TRP A 174 9.99 -3.22 -2.40
CA TRP A 174 8.73 -3.16 -3.18
C TRP A 174 7.53 -3.78 -2.46
N GLN A 175 7.54 -3.78 -1.12
CA GLN A 175 6.35 -4.13 -0.33
C GLN A 175 5.19 -3.20 -0.71
N ALA A 176 4.06 -3.77 -1.14
CA ALA A 176 2.93 -2.98 -1.63
C ALA A 176 2.47 -1.90 -0.63
N LYS A 177 2.26 -2.27 0.63
CA LYS A 177 1.79 -1.34 1.68
C LYS A 177 2.89 -0.54 2.37
N ALA A 178 4.16 -0.72 2.02
CA ALA A 178 5.24 0.08 2.60
C ALA A 178 5.31 1.48 1.98
N ASN A 179 4.80 1.63 0.75
CA ASN A 179 4.66 2.92 0.05
C ASN A 179 5.98 3.74 0.04
N TYR A 180 7.12 3.07 -0.14
CA TYR A 180 8.42 3.73 -0.18
C TYR A 180 8.53 4.59 -1.44
N PRO A 181 8.80 5.91 -1.32
CA PRO A 181 9.13 6.75 -2.47
C PRO A 181 10.42 6.27 -3.16
N ASP A 182 10.55 6.55 -4.44
CA ASP A 182 11.71 6.13 -5.22
C ASP A 182 13.03 6.68 -4.64
N SER A 183 13.06 7.92 -4.16
CA SER A 183 14.21 8.50 -3.49
C SER A 183 14.65 7.70 -2.27
N LEU A 184 13.69 7.23 -1.45
CA LEU A 184 13.99 6.39 -0.29
C LEU A 184 14.47 4.99 -0.71
N ARG A 185 13.87 4.40 -1.76
CA ARG A 185 14.36 3.13 -2.30
C ARG A 185 15.81 3.22 -2.74
N GLN A 186 16.21 4.31 -3.43
CA GLN A 186 17.58 4.54 -3.85
C GLN A 186 18.53 4.69 -2.65
N GLU A 187 18.16 5.48 -1.63
CA GLU A 187 18.92 5.58 -0.38
C GLU A 187 19.14 4.21 0.27
N LEU A 188 18.09 3.38 0.34
CA LEU A 188 18.17 2.05 0.95
C LEU A 188 18.97 1.04 0.11
N ILE A 189 18.94 1.17 -1.22
CA ILE A 189 19.81 0.38 -2.11
C ILE A 189 21.27 0.72 -1.87
N ASP A 190 21.62 1.99 -1.74
CA ASP A 190 22.98 2.43 -1.45
C ASP A 190 23.47 1.85 -0.11
N GLU A 191 22.63 1.93 0.94
CA GLU A 191 22.94 1.34 2.25
C GLU A 191 23.13 -0.19 2.19
N TYR A 192 22.32 -0.87 1.37
CA TYR A 192 22.47 -2.30 1.14
C TYR A 192 23.79 -2.63 0.44
N LEU A 193 24.12 -1.92 -0.64
CA LEU A 193 25.35 -2.13 -1.42
C LEU A 193 26.60 -1.85 -0.58
N ASP A 194 26.60 -0.80 0.24
CA ASP A 194 27.70 -0.52 1.16
C ASP A 194 27.90 -1.67 2.16
N ALA A 195 26.80 -2.20 2.72
CA ALA A 195 26.87 -3.33 3.65
C ALA A 195 27.19 -4.66 2.96
N LEU A 196 26.94 -4.79 1.65
CA LEU A 196 27.23 -5.96 0.85
C LEU A 196 28.72 -6.08 0.50
N GLN A 197 29.45 -4.95 0.37
CA GLN A 197 30.84 -4.91 -0.09
C GLN A 197 31.77 -5.93 0.59
N PRO A 198 31.73 -6.15 1.92
CA PRO A 198 32.59 -7.15 2.55
C PRO A 198 32.31 -8.60 2.16
N TYR A 199 31.15 -8.88 1.60
CA TYR A 199 30.70 -10.23 1.22
C TYR A 199 30.76 -10.45 -0.29
N HIS A 200 30.35 -9.46 -1.07
CA HIS A 200 30.28 -9.55 -2.52
C HIS A 200 30.38 -8.17 -3.16
N ALA A 201 31.47 -7.92 -3.88
CA ALA A 201 31.65 -6.65 -4.57
C ALA A 201 30.88 -6.64 -5.89
N ILE A 202 29.99 -5.66 -6.07
CA ILE A 202 29.23 -5.45 -7.30
C ILE A 202 28.99 -3.96 -7.52
N GLY A 203 29.06 -3.52 -8.78
CA GLY A 203 28.70 -2.15 -9.15
C GLY A 203 27.19 -1.88 -9.07
N LYS A 204 26.81 -0.67 -8.67
CA LYS A 204 25.39 -0.28 -8.50
C LYS A 204 24.59 -0.47 -9.79
N GLU A 205 25.13 -0.09 -10.95
CA GLU A 205 24.45 -0.22 -12.23
C GLU A 205 24.13 -1.68 -12.58
N GLN A 206 25.12 -2.56 -12.43
CA GLN A 206 24.95 -3.99 -12.64
C GLN A 206 23.95 -4.59 -11.64
N PHE A 207 24.01 -4.16 -10.37
CA PHE A 207 23.08 -4.60 -9.35
C PHE A 207 21.64 -4.21 -9.71
N LEU A 208 21.39 -2.97 -10.10
CA LEU A 208 20.06 -2.47 -10.48
C LEU A 208 19.52 -3.18 -11.72
N ALA A 209 20.36 -3.41 -12.72
CA ALA A 209 19.99 -4.14 -13.93
C ALA A 209 19.48 -5.55 -13.62
N THR A 210 20.10 -6.24 -12.65
CA THR A 210 19.66 -7.57 -12.20
C THR A 210 18.47 -7.48 -11.26
N LEU A 211 18.47 -6.55 -10.30
CA LEU A 211 17.43 -6.42 -9.29
C LEU A 211 16.04 -6.26 -9.90
N ARG A 212 15.93 -5.55 -11.04
CA ARG A 212 14.63 -5.31 -11.67
C ARG A 212 13.90 -6.60 -12.10
N HIS A 213 14.62 -7.67 -12.47
CA HIS A 213 14.02 -8.97 -12.78
C HIS A 213 13.42 -9.62 -11.51
N PHE A 214 14.09 -9.48 -10.36
CA PHE A 214 13.58 -9.95 -9.09
C PHE A 214 12.40 -9.10 -8.59
N VAL A 215 12.39 -7.79 -8.85
CA VAL A 215 11.24 -6.93 -8.55
C VAL A 215 10.04 -7.35 -9.39
N LEU A 216 10.22 -7.63 -10.68
CA LEU A 216 9.16 -8.15 -11.55
C LEU A 216 8.61 -9.47 -10.99
N PHE A 217 9.49 -10.46 -10.80
CA PHE A 217 9.10 -11.77 -10.28
C PHE A 217 8.37 -11.67 -8.93
N ARG A 218 8.92 -10.91 -7.98
CA ARG A 218 8.33 -10.74 -6.65
C ARG A 218 6.98 -10.04 -6.70
N THR A 219 6.81 -9.08 -7.60
CA THR A 219 5.52 -8.39 -7.79
C THR A 219 4.46 -9.34 -8.32
N LEU A 220 4.80 -10.20 -9.29
CA LEU A 220 3.87 -11.21 -9.80
C LEU A 220 3.51 -12.23 -8.72
N GLN A 221 4.48 -12.72 -7.97
CA GLN A 221 4.26 -13.66 -6.87
C GLN A 221 3.32 -13.07 -5.80
N VAL A 222 3.51 -11.79 -5.44
CA VAL A 222 2.65 -11.08 -4.47
C VAL A 222 1.22 -10.91 -5.03
N LEU A 223 1.07 -10.54 -6.30
CA LEU A 223 -0.24 -10.43 -6.94
C LEU A 223 -0.97 -11.77 -6.95
N GLY A 224 -0.27 -12.88 -7.22
CA GLY A 224 -0.84 -14.23 -7.11
C GLY A 224 -1.37 -14.52 -5.69
N ALA A 225 -0.57 -14.22 -4.67
CA ALA A 225 -0.97 -14.38 -3.27
C ALA A 225 -2.16 -13.49 -2.90
N TYR A 226 -2.20 -12.23 -3.39
CA TYR A 226 -3.33 -11.33 -3.16
C TYR A 226 -4.59 -11.81 -3.89
N GLY A 227 -4.45 -12.35 -5.10
CA GLY A 227 -5.55 -12.96 -5.83
C GLY A 227 -6.17 -14.11 -5.05
N PHE A 228 -5.36 -15.07 -4.63
CA PHE A 228 -5.86 -16.22 -3.88
C PHE A 228 -6.49 -15.81 -2.55
N ARG A 229 -5.74 -15.11 -1.70
CA ARG A 229 -6.22 -14.75 -0.36
C ARG A 229 -7.33 -13.70 -0.40
N GLY A 230 -7.33 -12.82 -1.40
CA GLY A 230 -8.35 -11.79 -1.56
C GLY A 230 -9.63 -12.31 -2.19
N TYR A 231 -9.54 -12.91 -3.37
CA TYR A 231 -10.73 -13.32 -4.13
C TYR A 231 -11.29 -14.69 -3.70
N PHE A 232 -10.43 -15.68 -3.39
CA PHE A 232 -10.87 -17.02 -3.01
C PHE A 232 -11.10 -17.14 -1.50
N GLU A 233 -10.16 -16.69 -0.65
CA GLU A 233 -10.33 -16.72 0.82
C GLU A 233 -11.13 -15.51 1.35
N LYS A 234 -11.50 -14.54 0.51
CA LYS A 234 -12.29 -13.34 0.82
C LYS A 234 -11.69 -12.45 1.92
N LYS A 235 -10.38 -12.42 2.04
CA LYS A 235 -9.65 -11.59 3.03
C LYS A 235 -9.47 -10.17 2.47
N ALA A 236 -10.32 -9.23 2.89
CA ALA A 236 -10.40 -7.86 2.35
C ALA A 236 -9.07 -7.09 2.34
N HIS A 237 -8.20 -7.27 3.35
CA HIS A 237 -6.92 -6.56 3.43
C HIS A 237 -5.93 -6.93 2.31
N PHE A 238 -6.06 -8.11 1.69
CA PHE A 238 -5.28 -8.48 0.50
C PHE A 238 -5.79 -7.75 -0.74
N ILE A 239 -7.12 -7.68 -0.92
CA ILE A 239 -7.73 -6.92 -2.02
C ILE A 239 -7.30 -5.45 -1.96
N GLN A 240 -7.32 -4.84 -0.77
CA GLN A 240 -6.86 -3.46 -0.54
C GLN A 240 -5.37 -3.24 -0.85
N SER A 241 -4.57 -4.31 -0.93
CA SER A 241 -3.14 -4.23 -1.26
C SER A 241 -2.86 -4.31 -2.76
N VAL A 242 -3.80 -4.83 -3.55
CA VAL A 242 -3.66 -4.99 -5.01
C VAL A 242 -3.32 -3.68 -5.71
N PRO A 243 -4.02 -2.55 -5.47
CA PRO A 243 -3.72 -1.30 -6.16
C PRO A 243 -2.28 -0.81 -5.98
N TYR A 244 -1.68 -1.00 -4.81
CA TYR A 244 -0.29 -0.63 -4.54
C TYR A 244 0.71 -1.53 -5.30
N ALA A 245 0.41 -2.84 -5.40
CA ALA A 245 1.23 -3.75 -6.18
C ALA A 245 1.14 -3.45 -7.70
N ILE A 246 -0.04 -3.10 -8.18
CA ILE A 246 -0.25 -2.66 -9.57
C ILE A 246 0.48 -1.35 -9.87
N GLU A 247 0.53 -0.41 -8.92
CA GLU A 247 1.30 0.84 -9.10
C GLU A 247 2.80 0.57 -9.15
N ASN A 248 3.33 -0.29 -8.26
CA ASN A 248 4.73 -0.73 -8.35
C ASN A 248 5.02 -1.40 -9.71
N LEU A 249 4.10 -2.23 -10.20
CA LEU A 249 4.25 -2.88 -11.52
C LEU A 249 4.24 -1.86 -12.66
N ARG A 250 3.37 -0.86 -12.60
CA ARG A 250 3.30 0.22 -13.61
C ARG A 250 4.60 1.00 -13.68
N GLN A 251 5.15 1.42 -12.54
CA GLN A 251 6.44 2.11 -12.45
C GLN A 251 7.58 1.24 -13.01
N LEU A 252 7.59 -0.04 -12.67
CA LEU A 252 8.60 -0.97 -13.15
C LEU A 252 8.58 -1.12 -14.68
N LEU A 253 7.38 -1.10 -15.28
CA LEU A 253 7.18 -1.22 -16.73
C LEU A 253 7.40 0.09 -17.50
N GLU A 254 7.75 1.21 -16.85
CA GLU A 254 8.22 2.41 -17.56
C GLU A 254 9.50 2.15 -18.36
N THR A 255 10.30 1.19 -17.92
CA THR A 255 11.45 0.66 -18.67
C THR A 255 11.13 -0.75 -19.14
N ASP A 256 11.34 -1.01 -20.43
CA ASP A 256 11.05 -2.31 -21.04
C ASP A 256 11.91 -3.46 -20.51
N PHE A 257 11.38 -4.67 -20.64
CA PHE A 257 12.10 -5.93 -20.51
C PHE A 257 12.07 -6.62 -21.87
N PRO A 258 13.08 -6.38 -22.73
CA PRO A 258 13.11 -6.94 -24.08
C PRO A 258 13.18 -8.47 -24.09
N GLU A 259 13.58 -9.07 -22.97
CA GLU A 259 13.67 -10.53 -22.78
C GLU A 259 12.30 -11.19 -22.61
N TYR A 260 11.26 -10.42 -22.22
CA TYR A 260 9.90 -10.91 -21.92
C TYR A 260 8.84 -10.07 -22.60
N PRO A 261 8.84 -9.96 -23.95
CA PRO A 261 8.02 -8.97 -24.66
C PRO A 261 6.51 -9.24 -24.50
N TYR A 262 6.10 -10.49 -24.52
CA TYR A 262 4.69 -10.83 -24.41
C TYR A 262 4.18 -10.67 -22.96
N LEU A 263 4.98 -11.06 -21.98
CA LEU A 263 4.67 -10.81 -20.57
C LEU A 263 4.49 -9.30 -20.32
N CYS A 264 5.41 -8.47 -20.81
CA CYS A 264 5.30 -7.01 -20.67
C CYS A 264 4.03 -6.45 -21.33
N LEU A 265 3.66 -6.95 -22.51
CA LEU A 265 2.42 -6.58 -23.20
C LEU A 265 1.19 -6.90 -22.33
N VAL A 266 1.12 -8.10 -21.79
CA VAL A 266 0.01 -8.55 -20.92
C VAL A 266 -0.03 -7.71 -19.64
N LEU A 267 1.12 -7.46 -19.01
CA LEU A 267 1.20 -6.69 -17.77
C LEU A 267 0.84 -5.22 -17.97
N ARG A 268 1.22 -4.59 -19.09
CA ARG A 268 0.77 -3.23 -19.44
C ARG A 268 -0.76 -3.17 -19.55
N LYS A 269 -1.37 -4.08 -20.32
CA LYS A 269 -2.83 -4.19 -20.40
C LYS A 269 -3.47 -4.41 -19.05
N LEU A 270 -2.89 -5.26 -18.21
CA LEU A 270 -3.35 -5.50 -16.84
C LEU A 270 -3.37 -4.20 -16.02
N THR A 271 -2.29 -3.42 -16.05
CA THR A 271 -2.19 -2.18 -15.27
C THR A 271 -3.15 -1.08 -15.76
N GLU A 272 -3.67 -1.17 -16.97
CA GLU A 272 -4.60 -0.23 -17.57
C GLU A 272 -6.07 -0.60 -17.33
N LEU A 273 -6.35 -1.79 -16.79
CA LEU A 273 -7.73 -2.19 -16.52
C LEU A 273 -8.45 -1.19 -15.60
N PRO A 274 -9.71 -0.83 -15.89
CA PRO A 274 -10.47 0.18 -15.13
C PRO A 274 -10.53 -0.12 -13.62
N GLN A 275 -10.59 -1.40 -13.26
CA GLN A 275 -10.64 -1.84 -11.85
C GLN A 275 -9.36 -1.53 -11.07
N PHE A 276 -8.23 -1.24 -11.74
CA PHE A 276 -6.96 -0.86 -11.12
C PHE A 276 -6.60 0.62 -11.30
N ALA A 277 -7.47 1.38 -11.96
CA ALA A 277 -7.28 2.81 -12.18
C ALA A 277 -7.40 3.65 -10.90
N SER A 278 -7.99 3.10 -9.83
CA SER A 278 -8.42 3.84 -8.65
C SER A 278 -7.30 4.56 -7.87
N VAL A 279 -6.10 3.99 -7.75
CA VAL A 279 -5.00 4.63 -7.00
C VAL A 279 -4.44 5.84 -7.74
N ARG A 280 -4.26 5.74 -9.06
CA ARG A 280 -3.81 6.86 -9.90
C ARG A 280 -4.86 7.96 -9.98
N ASN A 281 -6.15 7.57 -9.99
CA ASN A 281 -7.27 8.49 -10.11
C ASN A 281 -7.63 9.16 -8.77
N ARG A 282 -7.34 8.56 -7.61
CA ARG A 282 -7.51 9.21 -6.30
C ARG A 282 -6.76 10.54 -6.22
N ARG A 283 -5.53 10.60 -6.73
CA ARG A 283 -4.73 11.84 -6.80
C ARG A 283 -5.20 12.83 -7.86
N LYS A 284 -6.05 12.39 -8.81
CA LYS A 284 -6.59 13.24 -9.89
C LYS A 284 -7.97 13.75 -9.60
N LEU A 285 -8.80 12.98 -8.87
CA LEU A 285 -10.15 13.41 -8.54
C LEU A 285 -10.11 14.49 -7.47
N THR A 286 -10.58 15.67 -7.82
CA THR A 286 -10.87 16.75 -6.86
C THR A 286 -12.37 16.82 -6.66
N VAL A 287 -12.81 16.60 -5.42
CA VAL A 287 -14.20 16.78 -5.05
C VAL A 287 -14.35 18.17 -4.44
N ARG A 288 -15.13 19.02 -5.09
CA ARG A 288 -15.46 20.34 -4.61
C ARG A 288 -16.71 20.25 -3.75
N VAL A 289 -16.56 20.49 -2.45
CA VAL A 289 -17.66 20.52 -1.48
C VAL A 289 -17.94 21.96 -1.10
N MET A 290 -19.19 22.43 -1.30
CA MET A 290 -19.52 23.84 -1.14
C MET A 290 -20.78 24.06 -0.29
N SER A 291 -20.71 24.98 0.66
CA SER A 291 -21.91 25.51 1.33
C SER A 291 -22.35 26.84 0.73
N PHE A 292 -23.67 27.04 0.59
CA PHE A 292 -24.21 28.25 -0.04
C PHE A 292 -25.59 28.66 0.53
N SER A 293 -25.96 29.93 0.24
CA SER A 293 -27.30 30.47 0.52
C SER A 293 -28.20 30.43 -0.72
N TYR A 294 -29.39 29.82 -0.61
CA TYR A 294 -30.38 29.87 -1.69
C TYR A 294 -30.81 31.29 -2.06
N LYS A 295 -30.71 32.27 -1.14
CA LYS A 295 -30.98 33.69 -1.44
C LYS A 295 -30.02 34.28 -2.47
N LYS A 296 -28.81 33.70 -2.61
CA LYS A 296 -27.79 34.15 -3.56
C LYS A 296 -27.62 33.22 -4.78
N GLY A 297 -28.52 32.27 -4.93
CA GLY A 297 -28.54 31.33 -6.04
C GLY A 297 -27.61 30.10 -5.82
N ILE A 298 -27.82 29.08 -6.63
CA ILE A 298 -27.01 27.85 -6.66
C ILE A 298 -25.64 28.19 -7.27
N PRO A 299 -24.52 27.71 -6.69
CA PRO A 299 -23.20 27.91 -7.27
C PRO A 299 -23.07 27.24 -8.63
N GLU A 300 -22.35 27.90 -9.55
CA GLU A 300 -21.97 27.33 -10.84
C GLU A 300 -20.81 26.34 -10.66
N ASP A 301 -20.77 25.33 -11.55
CA ASP A 301 -19.62 24.41 -11.63
C ASP A 301 -18.54 25.00 -12.55
N PRO A 302 -17.41 25.46 -12.00
CA PRO A 302 -16.34 26.05 -12.81
C PRO A 302 -15.48 25.02 -13.57
N SER A 303 -15.71 23.70 -13.33
CA SER A 303 -14.96 22.65 -14.01
C SER A 303 -15.35 22.48 -15.48
N GLY A 304 -16.47 23.07 -15.90
CA GLY A 304 -17.04 22.92 -17.23
C GLY A 304 -17.72 21.56 -17.48
N ASN A 305 -17.73 20.66 -16.48
CA ASN A 305 -18.37 19.35 -16.61
C ASN A 305 -19.90 19.39 -16.36
N GLY A 306 -20.41 20.49 -15.82
CA GLY A 306 -21.82 20.80 -15.70
C GLY A 306 -22.63 19.86 -14.80
N GLY A 307 -22.02 19.28 -13.76
CA GLY A 307 -22.74 18.30 -12.96
C GLY A 307 -22.25 18.15 -11.52
N GLY A 308 -23.08 17.48 -10.75
CA GLY A 308 -22.83 17.21 -9.33
C GLY A 308 -24.11 17.15 -8.53
N TYR A 309 -23.99 17.24 -7.22
CA TYR A 309 -25.11 17.23 -6.30
C TYR A 309 -25.39 18.61 -5.73
N VAL A 310 -26.67 18.91 -5.56
CA VAL A 310 -27.15 20.07 -4.81
C VAL A 310 -28.15 19.57 -3.76
N PHE A 311 -27.72 19.51 -2.51
CA PHE A 311 -28.54 19.06 -1.38
C PHE A 311 -29.18 20.24 -0.67
N ASP A 312 -30.49 20.14 -0.41
CA ASP A 312 -31.27 21.15 0.30
C ASP A 312 -31.34 20.80 1.79
N CYS A 313 -30.63 21.54 2.63
CA CYS A 313 -30.63 21.37 4.07
C CYS A 313 -31.77 22.13 4.79
N ARG A 314 -32.75 22.73 4.07
CA ARG A 314 -33.78 23.54 4.69
C ARG A 314 -34.81 22.73 5.49
N ALA A 315 -34.95 21.44 5.18
CA ALA A 315 -35.82 20.53 5.92
C ALA A 315 -35.34 20.24 7.35
N VAL A 316 -34.04 20.34 7.60
CA VAL A 316 -33.42 20.10 8.91
C VAL A 316 -33.67 21.29 9.86
N HIS A 317 -33.77 21.02 11.15
CA HIS A 317 -34.00 22.01 12.21
C HIS A 317 -33.03 23.20 12.11
N ASN A 318 -33.55 24.41 12.25
CA ASN A 318 -32.81 25.63 11.92
C ASN A 318 -32.31 26.37 13.18
N PRO A 319 -30.99 26.34 13.48
CA PRO A 319 -30.41 27.08 14.59
C PRO A 319 -30.61 28.60 14.49
N GLY A 320 -30.63 29.15 13.26
CA GLY A 320 -30.79 30.58 13.01
C GLY A 320 -32.11 31.20 13.47
N LYS A 321 -33.06 30.39 13.95
CA LYS A 321 -34.30 30.89 14.63
C LYS A 321 -34.04 31.38 16.06
N TYR A 322 -32.92 30.98 16.66
CA TYR A 322 -32.57 31.26 18.05
C TYR A 322 -31.47 32.32 18.12
N GLU A 323 -31.68 33.34 18.95
CA GLU A 323 -30.81 34.53 19.06
C GLU A 323 -29.34 34.14 19.34
N GLN A 324 -29.15 33.19 20.23
CA GLN A 324 -27.83 32.71 20.67
C GLN A 324 -26.96 32.11 19.54
N TYR A 325 -27.56 31.69 18.42
CA TYR A 325 -26.81 31.08 17.31
C TYR A 325 -26.66 32.01 16.09
N LYS A 326 -27.30 33.18 16.08
CA LYS A 326 -27.34 34.07 14.91
C LYS A 326 -25.95 34.54 14.43
N GLN A 327 -25.03 34.72 15.38
CA GLN A 327 -23.65 35.15 15.05
C GLN A 327 -22.68 33.99 14.84
N LEU A 328 -23.09 32.76 15.09
CA LEU A 328 -22.30 31.55 14.95
C LEU A 328 -22.52 30.90 13.59
N THR A 329 -21.65 29.95 13.24
CA THR A 329 -21.71 29.18 11.98
C THR A 329 -21.87 27.69 12.25
N GLY A 330 -22.03 26.89 11.23
CA GLY A 330 -22.01 25.42 11.32
C GLY A 330 -20.69 24.80 11.73
N ARG A 331 -19.63 25.60 11.92
CA ARG A 331 -18.31 25.18 12.44
C ARG A 331 -18.17 25.36 13.95
N ASP A 332 -19.07 26.13 14.56
CA ASP A 332 -18.99 26.46 15.97
C ASP A 332 -19.67 25.38 16.83
N LYS A 333 -18.96 24.91 17.85
CA LYS A 333 -19.41 23.82 18.73
C LYS A 333 -20.85 23.92 19.22
N PRO A 334 -21.36 25.10 19.69
CA PRO A 334 -22.74 25.21 20.14
C PRO A 334 -23.77 24.96 19.02
N VAL A 335 -23.43 25.30 17.76
CA VAL A 335 -24.29 25.04 16.60
C VAL A 335 -24.24 23.59 16.21
N ILE A 336 -23.06 22.97 16.25
CA ILE A 336 -22.87 21.55 16.01
C ILE A 336 -23.71 20.74 17.00
N ASP A 337 -23.58 21.00 18.30
CA ASP A 337 -24.30 20.29 19.34
C ASP A 337 -25.84 20.43 19.18
N PHE A 338 -26.29 21.62 18.80
CA PHE A 338 -27.72 21.85 18.51
C PHE A 338 -28.21 21.02 17.32
N LEU A 339 -27.44 20.97 16.23
CA LEU A 339 -27.81 20.25 15.00
C LEU A 339 -27.82 18.73 15.21
N GLU A 340 -26.93 18.22 16.06
CA GLU A 340 -26.83 16.78 16.36
C GLU A 340 -27.81 16.29 17.38
N GLN A 341 -28.35 17.19 18.26
CA GLN A 341 -29.15 16.85 19.43
C GLN A 341 -30.42 16.04 19.11
N ASP A 342 -31.12 16.34 18.01
CA ASP A 342 -32.37 15.67 17.62
C ASP A 342 -32.13 14.57 16.55
N GLY A 343 -30.90 14.45 16.04
CA GLY A 343 -30.51 13.47 15.06
C GLY A 343 -31.02 13.68 13.63
N GLU A 344 -31.79 14.76 13.36
CA GLU A 344 -32.32 15.02 12.01
C GLU A 344 -31.22 15.21 10.99
N ILE A 345 -30.19 16.02 11.32
CA ILE A 345 -29.08 16.27 10.40
C ILE A 345 -28.22 15.02 10.20
N LEU A 346 -28.06 14.19 11.22
CA LEU A 346 -27.28 12.94 11.12
C LEU A 346 -27.95 11.93 10.18
N ARG A 347 -29.29 11.76 10.30
CA ARG A 347 -30.05 10.92 9.35
C ARG A 347 -30.01 11.45 7.92
N PHE A 348 -30.09 12.77 7.75
CA PHE A 348 -29.95 13.40 6.44
C PHE A 348 -28.58 13.08 5.84
N LEU A 349 -27.50 13.23 6.62
CA LEU A 349 -26.14 12.99 6.17
C LEU A 349 -25.86 11.51 5.89
N GLU A 350 -26.42 10.59 6.64
CA GLU A 350 -26.33 9.14 6.35
C GLU A 350 -26.81 8.81 4.92
N HIS A 351 -27.92 9.39 4.50
CA HIS A 351 -28.43 9.20 3.13
C HIS A 351 -27.58 9.93 2.09
N VAL A 352 -27.06 11.10 2.40
CA VAL A 352 -26.15 11.85 1.53
C VAL A 352 -24.85 11.06 1.33
N ASP A 353 -24.24 10.59 2.43
CA ASP A 353 -22.99 9.80 2.38
C ASP A 353 -23.16 8.55 1.51
N ALA A 354 -24.27 7.82 1.65
CA ALA A 354 -24.54 6.64 0.83
C ALA A 354 -24.59 6.97 -0.68
N LEU A 355 -25.19 8.10 -1.05
CA LEU A 355 -25.28 8.55 -2.46
C LEU A 355 -23.92 9.01 -3.00
N VAL A 356 -23.21 9.86 -2.26
CA VAL A 356 -21.95 10.44 -2.71
C VAL A 356 -20.83 9.41 -2.72
N ASP A 357 -20.85 8.46 -1.80
CA ASP A 357 -19.88 7.35 -1.75
C ASP A 357 -19.95 6.50 -3.01
N ALA A 358 -21.15 6.07 -3.40
CA ALA A 358 -21.35 5.29 -4.62
C ALA A 358 -20.87 6.07 -5.87
N HIS A 359 -21.10 7.37 -5.89
CA HIS A 359 -20.70 8.23 -7.00
C HIS A 359 -19.17 8.43 -7.04
N VAL A 360 -18.55 8.77 -5.91
CA VAL A 360 -17.09 8.94 -5.81
C VAL A 360 -16.37 7.64 -6.19
N GLN A 361 -16.83 6.49 -5.67
CA GLN A 361 -16.30 5.19 -6.05
C GLN A 361 -16.35 4.99 -7.57
N ARG A 362 -17.49 5.29 -8.20
CA ARG A 362 -17.64 5.13 -9.64
C ARG A 362 -16.81 6.11 -10.46
N PHE A 363 -16.63 7.34 -9.96
CA PHE A 363 -15.78 8.34 -10.59
C PHE A 363 -14.30 7.95 -10.54
N LEU A 364 -13.84 7.39 -9.41
CA LEU A 364 -12.50 6.83 -9.27
C LEU A 364 -12.25 5.68 -10.26
N GLU A 365 -13.21 4.77 -10.39
CA GLU A 365 -13.12 3.66 -11.34
C GLU A 365 -13.03 4.13 -12.80
N ARG A 366 -13.78 5.19 -13.15
CA ARG A 366 -13.87 5.71 -14.51
C ARG A 366 -12.85 6.81 -14.83
N GLY A 367 -12.02 7.22 -13.86
CA GLY A 367 -10.97 8.22 -14.06
C GLY A 367 -11.46 9.67 -14.22
N PHE A 368 -12.63 10.00 -13.67
CA PHE A 368 -13.10 11.40 -13.63
C PHE A 368 -12.21 12.23 -12.71
N THR A 369 -12.06 13.51 -13.04
CA THR A 369 -11.14 14.42 -12.36
C THR A 369 -11.83 15.43 -11.46
N ASN A 370 -13.14 15.64 -11.62
CA ASN A 370 -13.90 16.64 -10.88
C ASN A 370 -15.29 16.12 -10.51
N LEU A 371 -15.74 16.44 -9.30
CA LEU A 371 -17.09 16.25 -8.80
C LEU A 371 -17.47 17.44 -7.92
N SER A 372 -18.66 18.03 -8.14
CA SER A 372 -19.18 19.11 -7.30
C SER A 372 -20.30 18.60 -6.39
N ILE A 373 -20.25 18.95 -5.09
CA ILE A 373 -21.25 18.61 -4.08
C ILE A 373 -21.59 19.89 -3.31
N CYS A 374 -22.81 20.40 -3.48
CA CYS A 374 -23.21 21.66 -2.91
C CYS A 374 -24.31 21.46 -1.86
N PHE A 375 -24.18 22.12 -0.73
CA PHE A 375 -25.15 22.13 0.37
C PHE A 375 -25.78 23.51 0.51
N GLY A 376 -27.10 23.60 0.35
CA GLY A 376 -27.84 24.86 0.40
C GLY A 376 -28.72 24.96 1.65
N CYS A 377 -28.70 26.11 2.32
CA CYS A 377 -29.74 26.48 3.30
C CYS A 377 -30.18 27.93 3.09
N THR A 378 -31.13 28.45 3.87
CA THR A 378 -31.68 29.79 3.66
C THR A 378 -30.61 30.89 3.72
N GLY A 379 -29.71 30.84 4.70
CA GLY A 379 -28.70 31.85 4.93
C GLY A 379 -27.28 31.42 4.57
N GLY A 380 -27.03 30.15 4.26
CA GLY A 380 -25.68 29.64 3.96
C GLY A 380 -24.72 29.64 5.15
N GLN A 381 -25.23 29.64 6.40
CA GLN A 381 -24.44 29.91 7.61
C GLN A 381 -24.31 28.72 8.57
N HIS A 382 -25.36 27.94 8.78
CA HIS A 382 -25.40 26.89 9.82
C HIS A 382 -25.46 25.50 9.19
N ARG A 383 -26.66 25.02 8.79
CA ARG A 383 -26.90 23.65 8.29
C ARG A 383 -26.08 23.27 7.09
N SER A 384 -25.98 24.16 6.09
CA SER A 384 -25.20 23.93 4.90
C SER A 384 -23.69 23.88 5.18
N VAL A 385 -23.21 24.71 6.12
CA VAL A 385 -21.79 24.73 6.53
C VAL A 385 -21.44 23.44 7.23
N TYR A 386 -22.22 23.02 8.23
CA TYR A 386 -22.02 21.76 8.93
C TYR A 386 -22.03 20.55 7.98
N SER A 387 -23.03 20.48 7.08
CA SER A 387 -23.13 19.37 6.12
C SER A 387 -21.95 19.33 5.16
N ALA A 388 -21.46 20.48 4.71
CA ALA A 388 -20.29 20.54 3.83
C ALA A 388 -19.01 20.08 4.55
N GLU A 389 -18.78 20.49 5.80
CA GLU A 389 -17.64 20.03 6.62
C GLU A 389 -17.69 18.51 6.81
N HIS A 390 -18.85 17.96 7.20
CA HIS A 390 -19.03 16.53 7.43
C HIS A 390 -18.67 15.71 6.19
N VAL A 391 -19.28 16.01 5.03
CA VAL A 391 -19.05 15.26 3.79
C VAL A 391 -17.64 15.45 3.26
N ALA A 392 -17.03 16.63 3.42
CA ALA A 392 -15.65 16.88 3.03
C ALA A 392 -14.67 15.96 3.78
N HIS A 393 -14.81 15.89 5.11
CA HIS A 393 -13.98 15.01 5.93
C HIS A 393 -14.25 13.53 5.67
N HIS A 394 -15.52 13.12 5.59
CA HIS A 394 -15.93 11.76 5.28
C HIS A 394 -15.29 11.25 3.97
N LEU A 395 -15.41 12.01 2.88
CA LEU A 395 -14.87 11.61 1.58
C LEU A 395 -13.33 11.60 1.54
N ASN A 396 -12.68 12.56 2.20
CA ASN A 396 -11.22 12.57 2.31
C ASN A 396 -10.70 11.38 3.11
N GLU A 397 -11.34 11.03 4.23
CA GLU A 397 -10.95 9.90 5.07
C GLU A 397 -11.23 8.55 4.40
N LYS A 398 -12.39 8.40 3.81
CA LYS A 398 -12.84 7.13 3.23
C LYS A 398 -12.16 6.79 1.90
N PHE A 399 -12.02 7.77 1.02
CA PHE A 399 -11.52 7.56 -0.36
C PHE A 399 -10.12 8.11 -0.61
N GLY A 400 -9.58 8.92 0.31
CA GLY A 400 -8.27 9.57 0.14
C GLY A 400 -8.23 10.56 -1.04
N VAL A 401 -9.38 11.11 -1.48
CA VAL A 401 -9.46 12.06 -2.58
C VAL A 401 -9.17 13.47 -2.11
N ARG A 402 -8.67 14.31 -3.02
CA ARG A 402 -8.49 15.74 -2.77
C ARG A 402 -9.84 16.43 -2.64
N ILE A 403 -10.04 17.18 -1.56
CA ILE A 403 -11.26 17.97 -1.34
C ILE A 403 -10.94 19.46 -1.42
N GLN A 404 -11.73 20.20 -2.20
CA GLN A 404 -11.77 21.65 -2.15
C GLN A 404 -13.05 22.06 -1.41
N LEU A 405 -12.91 22.42 -0.14
CA LEU A 405 -14.02 22.83 0.73
C LEU A 405 -14.20 24.34 0.68
N ILE A 406 -15.41 24.80 0.31
CA ILE A 406 -15.71 26.22 0.13
C ILE A 406 -16.98 26.59 0.90
N HIS A 407 -16.87 27.56 1.81
CA HIS A 407 -18.02 28.20 2.44
C HIS A 407 -18.23 29.58 1.83
N ARG A 408 -19.10 29.63 0.82
CA ARG A 408 -19.27 30.83 -0.03
C ARG A 408 -19.64 32.09 0.79
N GLU A 409 -20.52 31.94 1.77
CA GLU A 409 -21.03 33.09 2.54
C GLU A 409 -20.08 33.56 3.64
N GLN A 410 -19.14 32.71 4.05
CA GLN A 410 -18.07 33.02 5.02
C GLN A 410 -16.74 33.40 4.35
N HIS A 411 -16.66 33.30 3.02
CA HIS A 411 -15.41 33.53 2.25
C HIS A 411 -14.25 32.64 2.71
N ILE A 412 -14.57 31.39 3.05
CA ILE A 412 -13.57 30.37 3.47
C ILE A 412 -13.36 29.41 2.33
N GLU A 413 -12.11 29.19 1.98
CA GLU A 413 -11.67 28.14 1.08
C GLU A 413 -10.53 27.34 1.72
N GLN A 414 -10.67 26.02 1.76
CA GLN A 414 -9.73 25.10 2.37
C GLN A 414 -9.53 23.89 1.47
N THR A 415 -8.28 23.41 1.34
CA THR A 415 -7.97 22.17 0.63
C THR A 415 -7.57 21.08 1.63
N LEU A 416 -8.23 19.92 1.54
CA LEU A 416 -7.79 18.69 2.17
C LEU A 416 -7.08 17.90 1.07
N GLU A 417 -5.77 17.70 1.22
CA GLU A 417 -4.98 17.00 0.21
C GLU A 417 -5.37 15.51 0.14
N ALA A 418 -5.12 14.89 -1.02
CA ALA A 418 -5.31 13.46 -1.23
C ALA A 418 -4.36 12.66 -0.31
N ARG A 419 -4.88 11.63 0.34
CA ARG A 419 -4.17 10.74 1.27
C ARG A 419 -3.67 9.47 0.59
#